data_6f2b3a6827ad518b937e24c8cb11391f
#
_entry.id   6f2b3a6827ad518b937e24c8cb11391f
#
_cell.length_a   1.000
_cell.length_b   1.000
_cell.length_c   1.000
_cell.angle_alpha   90.00
_cell.angle_beta   90.00
_cell.angle_gamma   90.00
#
_symmetry.space_group_name_H-M   'P 1'
#
loop_
_entity.id
_entity.type
_entity.pdbx_description
1 polymer ?
#
loop_
_entity_poly.entity_id
_entity_poly.type
_entity_poly.pdbx_seq_one_letter_code
_entity_poly.pdbx_strand_id
1 'polypeptide(L)'
;MINERGDITATPRDIFLVNQYINKCEKHSHLLILLQHVCSGSVARGTELENVLLRNFSNDSVYLHRNLFYDHATKCIIFLANYNKHGIKLIPRFISGDMAKSFIIYTSIVRPALMLLNNLLKSNGKVLSIDDCCYSDLEVNMYYYYLDKHGNKLNDRQIREVISSTLYDYYDLTLSFSGFRQVRT
;
A
#
# COMPACT_ATOMS: atom_id res chain seq x y z
N MET A 1 14.13 22.35 14.36
CA MET A 1 14.62 23.74 14.19
C MET A 1 15.30 23.83 12.83
N ILE A 2 15.10 24.92 12.11
CA ILE A 2 15.82 25.21 10.88
C ILE A 2 17.07 25.98 11.30
N ASN A 3 18.26 25.50 10.93
CA ASN A 3 19.51 26.20 11.19
C ASN A 3 19.70 27.33 10.16
N GLU A 4 20.71 28.20 10.37
CA GLU A 4 21.01 29.33 9.47
C GLU A 4 21.35 28.92 8.02
N ARG A 5 21.58 27.65 7.76
CA ARG A 5 21.83 27.06 6.42
C ARG A 5 20.60 26.44 5.79
N GLY A 6 19.43 26.52 6.48
CA GLY A 6 18.20 25.90 5.99
C GLY A 6 18.07 24.38 6.29
N ASP A 7 19.04 23.79 7.02
CA ASP A 7 18.97 22.39 7.37
C ASP A 7 17.94 22.18 8.49
N ILE A 8 17.03 21.27 8.33
CA ILE A 8 16.08 20.86 9.35
C ILE A 8 16.74 19.75 10.18
N THR A 9 17.04 20.02 11.45
CA THR A 9 17.46 18.99 12.39
C THR A 9 16.24 18.56 13.22
N ALA A 10 15.87 17.28 13.10
CA ALA A 10 14.79 16.71 13.89
C ALA A 10 15.24 16.50 15.33
N THR A 11 14.42 16.93 16.28
CA THR A 11 14.65 16.60 17.70
C THR A 11 14.22 15.16 17.99
N PRO A 12 14.70 14.55 19.10
CA PRO A 12 14.21 13.22 19.53
C PRO A 12 12.68 13.16 19.67
N ARG A 13 12.04 14.27 20.06
CA ARG A 13 10.58 14.41 20.13
C ARG A 13 9.95 14.35 18.74
N ASP A 14 10.54 15.02 17.76
CA ASP A 14 10.04 15.02 16.37
C ASP A 14 10.13 13.62 15.78
N ILE A 15 11.24 12.92 16.00
CA ILE A 15 11.44 11.53 15.58
C ILE A 15 10.39 10.62 16.21
N PHE A 16 10.08 10.78 17.49
CA PHE A 16 9.04 10.03 18.17
C PHE A 16 7.65 10.27 17.55
N LEU A 17 7.30 11.53 17.29
CA LEU A 17 6.01 11.90 16.68
C LEU A 17 5.90 11.34 15.25
N VAL A 18 6.97 11.43 14.46
CA VAL A 18 7.03 10.85 13.10
C VAL A 18 6.80 9.34 13.15
N ASN A 19 7.46 8.62 14.05
CA ASN A 19 7.26 7.18 14.22
C ASN A 19 5.83 6.83 14.63
N GLN A 20 5.21 7.60 15.51
CA GLN A 20 3.80 7.42 15.87
C GLN A 20 2.89 7.61 14.66
N TYR A 21 3.15 8.64 13.83
CA TYR A 21 2.39 8.90 12.62
C TYR A 21 2.53 7.76 11.61
N ILE A 22 3.76 7.29 11.35
CA ILE A 22 4.04 6.16 10.47
C ILE A 22 3.26 4.92 10.92
N ASN A 23 3.27 4.58 12.20
CA ASN A 23 2.54 3.44 12.74
C ASN A 23 1.00 3.58 12.59
N LYS A 24 0.45 4.80 12.71
CA LYS A 24 -0.98 5.05 12.43
C LYS A 24 -1.30 4.85 10.96
N CYS A 25 -0.45 5.33 10.06
CA CYS A 25 -0.63 5.14 8.62
C CYS A 25 -0.51 3.67 8.21
N GLU A 26 0.38 2.91 8.85
CA GLU A 26 0.48 1.45 8.66
C GLU A 26 -0.83 0.75 9.04
N LYS A 27 -1.39 1.05 10.22
CA LYS A 27 -2.70 0.50 10.62
C LYS A 27 -3.81 0.86 9.64
N HIS A 28 -3.81 2.09 9.12
CA HIS A 28 -4.76 2.51 8.09
C HIS A 28 -4.57 1.70 6.79
N SER A 29 -3.33 1.50 6.36
CA SER A 29 -3.00 0.64 5.21
C SER A 29 -3.52 -0.79 5.40
N HIS A 30 -3.33 -1.38 6.57
CA HIS A 30 -3.82 -2.71 6.91
C HIS A 30 -5.36 -2.81 6.81
N LEU A 31 -6.07 -1.78 7.29
CA LEU A 31 -7.53 -1.69 7.11
C LEU A 31 -7.94 -1.61 5.64
N LEU A 32 -7.22 -0.85 4.82
CA LEU A 32 -7.49 -0.77 3.38
C LEU A 32 -7.28 -2.13 2.70
N ILE A 33 -6.23 -2.88 3.07
CA ILE A 33 -5.98 -4.24 2.57
C ILE A 33 -7.14 -5.15 2.93
N LEU A 34 -7.59 -5.14 4.19
CA LEU A 34 -8.73 -5.92 4.64
C LEU A 34 -10.01 -5.53 3.89
N LEU A 35 -10.31 -4.24 3.80
CA LEU A 35 -11.50 -3.74 3.10
C LEU A 35 -11.50 -4.13 1.63
N GLN A 36 -10.36 -4.02 0.94
CA GLN A 36 -10.26 -4.50 -0.43
C GLN A 36 -10.55 -6.00 -0.51
N HIS A 37 -10.00 -6.79 0.40
CA HIS A 37 -10.23 -8.22 0.43
C HIS A 37 -11.70 -8.58 0.64
N VAL A 38 -12.38 -7.87 1.54
CA VAL A 38 -13.78 -8.14 1.92
C VAL A 38 -14.76 -7.57 0.91
N CYS A 39 -14.55 -6.36 0.41
CA CYS A 39 -15.57 -5.58 -0.30
C CYS A 39 -15.42 -5.55 -1.82
N SER A 40 -14.32 -6.03 -2.37
CA SER A 40 -14.07 -5.97 -3.82
C SER A 40 -14.78 -7.04 -4.66
N GLY A 41 -15.81 -7.67 -4.14
CA GLY A 41 -16.53 -8.76 -4.82
C GLY A 41 -16.02 -10.15 -4.45
N SER A 42 -15.55 -10.95 -5.40
CA SER A 42 -14.94 -12.25 -5.08
C SER A 42 -13.59 -12.06 -4.40
N VAL A 43 -13.31 -12.90 -3.40
CA VAL A 43 -12.09 -12.79 -2.60
C VAL A 43 -10.84 -13.04 -3.46
N ALA A 44 -9.94 -12.07 -3.52
CA ALA A 44 -8.70 -12.18 -4.25
C ALA A 44 -7.75 -13.22 -3.58
N ARG A 45 -6.88 -13.85 -4.37
CA ARG A 45 -5.77 -14.64 -3.83
C ARG A 45 -4.66 -13.71 -3.35
N GLY A 46 -3.89 -14.14 -2.37
CA GLY A 46 -2.76 -13.35 -1.92
C GLY A 46 -1.76 -13.04 -3.02
N THR A 47 -1.46 -14.00 -3.90
CA THR A 47 -0.62 -13.80 -5.09
C THR A 47 -1.20 -12.81 -6.12
N GLU A 48 -2.52 -12.63 -6.14
CA GLU A 48 -3.18 -11.60 -6.96
C GLU A 48 -3.02 -10.22 -6.29
N LEU A 49 -3.11 -10.16 -4.96
CA LEU A 49 -2.96 -8.92 -4.20
C LEU A 49 -1.52 -8.42 -4.21
N GLU A 50 -0.53 -9.27 -4.00
CA GLU A 50 0.89 -8.87 -3.99
C GLU A 50 1.35 -8.21 -5.30
N ASN A 51 0.65 -8.46 -6.40
CA ASN A 51 0.95 -7.93 -7.73
C ASN A 51 0.03 -6.78 -8.16
N VAL A 52 -0.57 -6.06 -7.20
CA VAL A 52 -1.33 -4.84 -7.51
C VAL A 52 -0.37 -3.70 -7.83
N LEU A 53 -0.46 -3.20 -9.05
CA LEU A 53 0.41 -2.16 -9.61
C LEU A 53 -0.36 -0.87 -9.85
N LEU A 54 0.19 0.24 -9.34
CA LEU A 54 -0.30 1.61 -9.59
C LEU A 54 0.16 2.17 -10.93
N ARG A 55 1.33 1.75 -11.38
CA ARG A 55 1.98 2.23 -12.61
C ARG A 55 2.50 1.05 -13.41
N ASN A 56 2.73 1.26 -14.70
CA ASN A 56 3.46 0.30 -15.50
C ASN A 56 4.90 0.21 -14.99
N PHE A 57 5.39 -1.01 -14.89
CA PHE A 57 6.78 -1.29 -14.53
C PHE A 57 7.49 -1.90 -15.72
N SER A 58 8.64 -1.38 -16.06
CA SER A 58 9.50 -1.94 -17.10
C SER A 58 10.95 -1.90 -16.61
N ASN A 59 11.61 -3.04 -16.74
CA ASN A 59 13.07 -3.14 -16.68
C ASN A 59 13.53 -3.97 -17.88
N ASP A 60 14.85 -4.16 -18.04
CA ASP A 60 15.46 -4.81 -19.21
C ASP A 60 14.90 -6.21 -19.54
N SER A 61 14.25 -6.88 -18.60
CA SER A 61 13.77 -8.26 -18.72
C SER A 61 12.27 -8.43 -18.44
N VAL A 62 11.60 -7.48 -17.80
CA VAL A 62 10.21 -7.62 -17.35
C VAL A 62 9.41 -6.36 -17.62
N TYR A 63 8.27 -6.51 -18.29
CA TYR A 63 7.26 -5.46 -18.44
C TYR A 63 5.96 -5.87 -17.76
N LEU A 64 5.55 -5.09 -16.74
CA LEU A 64 4.32 -5.32 -16.00
C LEU A 64 3.37 -4.15 -16.19
N HIS A 65 2.15 -4.44 -16.58
CA HIS A 65 1.09 -3.45 -16.72
C HIS A 65 0.45 -3.11 -15.39
N ARG A 66 0.16 -1.82 -15.16
CA ARG A 66 -0.70 -1.42 -14.05
C ARG A 66 -2.03 -2.16 -14.15
N ASN A 67 -2.58 -2.52 -13.03
CA ASN A 67 -3.84 -3.24 -12.92
C ASN A 67 -4.80 -2.61 -11.90
N LEU A 68 -4.48 -1.42 -11.39
CA LEU A 68 -5.34 -0.61 -10.56
C LEU A 68 -5.72 0.68 -11.30
N PHE A 69 -7.02 0.96 -11.41
CA PHE A 69 -7.59 2.07 -12.15
C PHE A 69 -8.65 2.77 -11.31
N TYR A 70 -8.82 4.06 -11.54
CA TYR A 70 -9.96 4.81 -11.03
C TYR A 70 -10.88 5.17 -12.18
N ASP A 71 -12.15 4.74 -12.08
CA ASP A 71 -13.18 5.12 -13.00
C ASP A 71 -13.91 6.37 -12.49
N HIS A 72 -13.74 7.47 -13.19
CA HIS A 72 -14.31 8.75 -12.79
C HIS A 72 -15.84 8.78 -12.92
N ALA A 73 -16.41 8.03 -13.86
CA ALA A 73 -17.86 8.01 -14.10
C ALA A 73 -18.60 7.31 -12.96
N THR A 74 -18.13 6.13 -12.57
CA THR A 74 -18.74 5.33 -11.48
C THR A 74 -18.19 5.65 -10.09
N LYS A 75 -17.14 6.47 -10.00
CA LYS A 75 -16.39 6.78 -8.75
C LYS A 75 -15.85 5.52 -8.06
N CYS A 76 -15.53 4.49 -8.84
CA CYS A 76 -15.01 3.22 -8.37
C CYS A 76 -13.52 3.08 -8.63
N ILE A 77 -12.84 2.35 -7.76
CA ILE A 77 -11.54 1.78 -8.07
C ILE A 77 -11.77 0.40 -8.68
N ILE A 78 -11.13 0.14 -9.78
CA ILE A 78 -11.16 -1.14 -10.48
C ILE A 78 -9.79 -1.79 -10.34
N PHE A 79 -9.77 -2.98 -9.79
CA PHE A 79 -8.61 -3.84 -9.72
C PHE A 79 -8.78 -5.02 -10.68
N LEU A 80 -7.86 -5.18 -11.63
CA LEU A 80 -7.85 -6.30 -12.57
C LEU A 80 -6.93 -7.39 -12.04
N ALA A 81 -7.53 -8.41 -11.41
CA ALA A 81 -6.79 -9.59 -10.96
C ALA A 81 -6.45 -10.48 -12.15
N ASN A 82 -5.19 -10.88 -12.25
CA ASN A 82 -4.75 -11.84 -13.26
C ASN A 82 -4.85 -13.26 -12.69
N TYR A 83 -5.72 -14.09 -13.28
CA TYR A 83 -5.93 -15.47 -12.86
C TYR A 83 -5.34 -16.44 -13.88
N ASN A 84 -4.40 -17.28 -13.44
CA ASN A 84 -3.53 -18.06 -14.33
C ASN A 84 -3.70 -19.58 -14.22
N LYS A 85 -4.82 -20.10 -13.68
CA LYS A 85 -4.95 -21.58 -13.49
C LYS A 85 -5.14 -22.36 -14.80
N HIS A 86 -5.76 -21.74 -15.82
CA HIS A 86 -6.07 -22.37 -17.12
C HIS A 86 -5.98 -21.36 -18.28
N GLY A 87 -5.03 -20.42 -18.21
CA GLY A 87 -4.87 -19.32 -19.16
C GLY A 87 -5.10 -17.95 -18.52
N ILE A 88 -4.69 -16.89 -19.22
CA ILE A 88 -4.81 -15.52 -18.72
C ILE A 88 -6.29 -15.12 -18.70
N LYS A 89 -6.85 -15.00 -17.52
CA LYS A 89 -8.20 -14.47 -17.31
C LYS A 89 -8.13 -13.26 -16.40
N LEU A 90 -8.54 -12.11 -16.92
CA LEU A 90 -8.67 -10.89 -16.11
C LEU A 90 -10.00 -10.90 -15.39
N ILE A 91 -9.97 -10.81 -14.07
CA ILE A 91 -11.15 -10.73 -13.23
C ILE A 91 -11.24 -9.32 -12.66
N PRO A 92 -12.20 -8.49 -13.11
CA PRO A 92 -12.39 -7.16 -12.55
C PRO A 92 -12.99 -7.26 -11.16
N ARG A 93 -12.51 -6.42 -10.25
CA ARG A 93 -12.99 -6.25 -8.88
C ARG A 93 -13.22 -4.78 -8.64
N PHE A 94 -14.28 -4.44 -7.95
CA PHE A 94 -14.70 -3.06 -7.79
C PHE A 94 -14.71 -2.66 -6.32
N ILE A 95 -14.20 -1.47 -6.03
CA ILE A 95 -14.29 -0.82 -4.73
C ILE A 95 -14.98 0.52 -4.98
N SER A 96 -16.10 0.76 -4.32
CA SER A 96 -16.93 1.95 -4.55
C SER A 96 -17.07 2.82 -3.31
N GLY A 97 -17.66 3.99 -3.49
CA GLY A 97 -18.08 4.90 -2.42
C GLY A 97 -16.92 5.46 -1.60
N ASP A 98 -17.11 5.55 -0.29
CA ASP A 98 -16.14 6.17 0.62
C ASP A 98 -14.84 5.35 0.74
N MET A 99 -14.90 4.06 0.50
CA MET A 99 -13.69 3.25 0.42
C MET A 99 -12.82 3.65 -0.76
N ALA A 100 -13.38 3.85 -1.94
CA ALA A 100 -12.62 4.34 -3.09
C ALA A 100 -11.94 5.69 -2.80
N LYS A 101 -12.64 6.60 -2.10
CA LYS A 101 -12.05 7.88 -1.65
C LYS A 101 -10.88 7.65 -0.70
N SER A 102 -11.02 6.76 0.28
CA SER A 102 -9.96 6.43 1.24
C SER A 102 -8.72 5.86 0.53
N PHE A 103 -8.90 4.99 -0.46
CA PHE A 103 -7.81 4.48 -1.30
C PHE A 103 -7.11 5.60 -2.08
N ILE A 104 -7.86 6.53 -2.67
CA ILE A 104 -7.29 7.66 -3.42
C ILE A 104 -6.49 8.56 -2.49
N ILE A 105 -7.04 8.93 -1.33
CA ILE A 105 -6.35 9.77 -0.34
C ILE A 105 -5.08 9.10 0.14
N TYR A 106 -5.15 7.80 0.48
CA TYR A 106 -3.97 7.04 0.89
C TYR A 106 -2.89 7.06 -0.19
N THR A 107 -3.24 6.76 -1.43
CA THR A 107 -2.29 6.64 -2.53
C THR A 107 -1.70 7.98 -2.94
N SER A 108 -2.52 9.05 -2.95
CA SER A 108 -2.12 10.35 -3.50
C SER A 108 -1.48 11.28 -2.45
N ILE A 109 -1.78 11.10 -1.17
CA ILE A 109 -1.33 12.01 -0.11
C ILE A 109 -0.53 11.26 0.96
N VAL A 110 -1.12 10.23 1.58
CA VAL A 110 -0.52 9.58 2.75
C VAL A 110 0.76 8.84 2.37
N ARG A 111 0.72 8.06 1.30
CA ARG A 111 1.85 7.26 0.84
C ARG A 111 3.06 8.10 0.43
N PRO A 112 2.96 9.15 -0.40
CA PRO A 112 4.09 10.03 -0.68
C PRO A 112 4.67 10.67 0.58
N ALA A 113 3.82 11.12 1.51
CA ALA A 113 4.25 11.67 2.79
C ALA A 113 5.03 10.64 3.63
N LEU A 114 4.57 9.38 3.70
CA LEU A 114 5.27 8.30 4.38
C LEU A 114 6.67 8.04 3.79
N MET A 115 6.79 8.10 2.48
CA MET A 115 8.08 7.91 1.81
C MET A 115 9.07 9.02 2.19
N LEU A 116 8.62 10.28 2.21
CA LEU A 116 9.43 11.42 2.65
C LEU A 116 9.84 11.28 4.12
N LEU A 117 8.90 10.92 5.01
CA LEU A 117 9.16 10.74 6.44
C LEU A 117 10.13 9.60 6.71
N ASN A 118 10.02 8.48 6.00
CA ASN A 118 10.96 7.37 6.12
C ASN A 118 12.38 7.76 5.68
N ASN A 119 12.53 8.55 4.62
CA ASN A 119 13.82 9.07 4.19
C ASN A 119 14.41 10.03 5.24
N LEU A 120 13.58 10.87 5.85
CA LEU A 120 13.97 11.78 6.93
C LEU A 120 14.48 11.00 8.16
N LEU A 121 13.85 9.89 8.51
CA LEU A 121 14.33 9.01 9.58
C LEU A 121 15.63 8.32 9.24
N LYS A 122 15.79 7.81 8.00
CA LYS A 122 17.02 7.15 7.53
C LYS A 122 18.21 8.11 7.52
N SER A 123 18.00 9.39 7.25
CA SER A 123 19.04 10.43 7.23
C SER A 123 19.39 11.00 8.61
N ASN A 124 18.92 10.39 9.71
CA ASN A 124 19.07 10.91 11.08
C ASN A 124 18.62 12.38 11.21
N GLY A 125 17.54 12.76 10.53
CA GLY A 125 16.97 14.10 10.58
C GLY A 125 17.71 15.14 9.73
N LYS A 126 18.67 14.75 8.92
CA LYS A 126 19.19 15.64 7.88
C LYS A 126 18.19 15.66 6.74
N VAL A 127 17.63 16.82 6.44
CA VAL A 127 16.85 16.99 5.22
C VAL A 127 17.81 16.91 4.07
N LEU A 128 17.77 15.78 3.39
CA LEU A 128 18.32 15.70 2.04
C LEU A 128 17.54 16.71 1.19
N SER A 129 18.21 17.46 0.33
CA SER A 129 17.50 18.28 -0.66
C SER A 129 16.50 17.41 -1.41
N ILE A 130 15.45 18.00 -1.93
CA ILE A 130 14.45 17.25 -2.74
C ILE A 130 15.15 16.52 -3.90
N ASP A 131 16.28 17.04 -4.37
CA ASP A 131 17.13 16.46 -5.41
C ASP A 131 17.99 15.29 -4.89
N ASP A 132 18.34 15.25 -3.60
CA ASP A 132 19.07 14.15 -2.94
C ASP A 132 18.15 13.04 -2.42
N CYS A 133 16.86 13.24 -2.41
CA CYS A 133 15.88 12.16 -2.24
C CYS A 133 16.00 11.27 -3.49
N CYS A 134 17.05 10.44 -3.51
CA CYS A 134 17.35 9.53 -4.60
C CYS A 134 16.08 8.77 -5.02
N TYR A 135 15.57 9.12 -6.17
CA TYR A 135 14.45 8.47 -6.83
C TYR A 135 14.71 6.98 -7.08
N SER A 136 15.96 6.52 -7.04
CA SER A 136 16.36 5.14 -7.37
C SER A 136 15.75 4.08 -6.43
N ASP A 137 15.76 4.30 -5.11
CA ASP A 137 15.14 3.35 -4.16
C ASP A 137 13.62 3.59 -4.01
N LEU A 138 13.17 4.80 -4.32
CA LEU A 138 11.77 5.18 -4.38
C LEU A 138 11.06 4.59 -5.60
N GLU A 139 11.77 4.40 -6.71
CA GLU A 139 11.14 3.98 -7.97
C GLU A 139 10.47 2.61 -7.87
N VAL A 140 11.15 1.58 -7.38
CA VAL A 140 10.57 0.24 -7.29
C VAL A 140 9.34 0.23 -6.37
N ASN A 141 9.39 0.96 -5.27
CA ASN A 141 8.31 1.02 -4.29
C ASN A 141 7.12 1.85 -4.77
N MET A 142 7.29 2.75 -5.76
CA MET A 142 6.19 3.51 -6.34
C MET A 142 5.28 2.70 -7.26
N TYR A 143 5.73 1.55 -7.76
CA TYR A 143 4.94 0.73 -8.68
C TYR A 143 3.91 -0.13 -7.96
N TYR A 144 4.27 -0.73 -6.82
CA TYR A 144 3.39 -1.63 -6.08
C TYR A 144 2.42 -0.89 -5.16
N TYR A 145 1.19 -1.41 -5.04
CA TYR A 145 0.19 -0.81 -4.17
C TYR A 145 0.45 -1.15 -2.70
N TYR A 146 0.70 -2.41 -2.37
CA TYR A 146 0.88 -2.87 -0.99
C TYR A 146 2.32 -2.81 -0.56
N LEU A 147 2.60 -1.88 0.34
CA LEU A 147 3.91 -1.68 0.97
C LEU A 147 3.78 -1.76 2.49
N ASP A 148 4.86 -2.19 3.13
CA ASP A 148 5.02 -2.04 4.57
C ASP A 148 5.32 -0.57 4.93
N LYS A 149 5.43 -0.28 6.24
CA LYS A 149 5.75 1.07 6.72
C LYS A 149 7.13 1.59 6.29
N HIS A 150 8.02 0.71 5.88
CA HIS A 150 9.37 1.07 5.40
C HIS A 150 9.41 1.26 3.89
N GLY A 151 8.31 1.01 3.20
CA GLY A 151 8.18 1.12 1.76
C GLY A 151 8.55 -0.15 1.00
N ASN A 152 8.73 -1.30 1.65
CA ASN A 152 9.01 -2.55 0.96
C ASN A 152 7.71 -3.22 0.49
N LYS A 153 7.76 -3.87 -0.67
CA LYS A 153 6.63 -4.64 -1.20
C LYS A 153 6.22 -5.75 -0.23
N LEU A 154 4.93 -5.83 0.08
CA LEU A 154 4.37 -6.95 0.84
C LEU A 154 4.22 -8.17 -0.08
N ASN A 155 4.69 -9.33 0.39
CA ASN A 155 4.48 -10.61 -0.29
C ASN A 155 3.14 -11.26 0.15
N ASP A 156 2.73 -12.33 -0.54
CA ASP A 156 1.50 -13.09 -0.27
C ASP A 156 1.35 -13.50 1.21
N ARG A 157 2.42 -13.98 1.82
CA ARG A 157 2.40 -14.38 3.23
C ARG A 157 2.13 -13.19 4.15
N GLN A 158 2.84 -12.09 3.96
CA GLN A 158 2.67 -10.87 4.75
C GLN A 158 1.27 -10.27 4.60
N ILE A 159 0.72 -10.27 3.36
CA ILE A 159 -0.66 -9.80 3.12
C ILE A 159 -1.67 -10.66 3.89
N ARG A 160 -1.50 -11.98 3.92
CA ARG A 160 -2.37 -12.88 4.69
C ARG A 160 -2.26 -12.64 6.20
N GLU A 161 -1.05 -12.45 6.70
CA GLU A 161 -0.80 -12.11 8.11
C GLU A 161 -1.47 -10.78 8.48
N VAL A 162 -1.34 -9.75 7.64
CA VAL A 162 -2.02 -8.45 7.82
C VAL A 162 -3.54 -8.61 7.88
N ILE A 163 -4.14 -9.36 6.95
CA ILE A 163 -5.59 -9.57 6.94
C ILE A 163 -6.05 -10.30 8.20
N SER A 164 -5.35 -11.37 8.59
CA SER A 164 -5.71 -12.16 9.78
C SER A 164 -5.53 -11.37 11.08
N SER A 165 -4.43 -10.64 11.23
CA SER A 165 -4.20 -9.81 12.42
C SER A 165 -5.20 -8.64 12.51
N THR A 166 -5.50 -8.00 11.37
CA THR A 166 -6.47 -6.90 11.34
C THR A 166 -7.88 -7.38 11.68
N LEU A 167 -8.29 -8.56 11.20
CA LEU A 167 -9.58 -9.17 11.59
C LEU A 167 -9.63 -9.47 13.09
N TYR A 168 -8.54 -9.97 13.66
CA TYR A 168 -8.46 -10.22 15.10
C TYR A 168 -8.51 -8.92 15.89
N ASP A 169 -7.69 -7.93 15.54
CA ASP A 169 -7.56 -6.67 16.28
C ASP A 169 -8.84 -5.82 16.32
N TYR A 170 -9.64 -5.85 15.25
CA TYR A 170 -10.83 -5.00 15.14
C TYR A 170 -12.15 -5.72 15.35
N TYR A 171 -12.20 -7.04 15.13
CA TYR A 171 -13.45 -7.80 15.16
C TYR A 171 -13.41 -9.03 16.05
N ASP A 172 -12.28 -9.31 16.71
CA ASP A 172 -12.05 -10.52 17.52
C ASP A 172 -12.30 -11.82 16.74
N LEU A 173 -12.01 -11.79 15.43
CA LEU A 173 -12.25 -12.90 14.52
C LEU A 173 -10.94 -13.60 14.14
N THR A 174 -10.82 -14.88 14.50
CA THR A 174 -9.72 -15.76 14.11
C THR A 174 -10.05 -16.51 12.82
N LEU A 175 -10.13 -15.79 11.71
CA LEU A 175 -10.36 -16.40 10.41
C LEU A 175 -9.05 -16.47 9.61
N SER A 176 -8.73 -17.67 9.13
CA SER A 176 -7.65 -17.82 8.15
C SER A 176 -8.08 -17.23 6.80
N PHE A 177 -7.11 -16.78 6.02
CA PHE A 177 -7.35 -16.27 4.67
C PHE A 177 -8.14 -17.25 3.78
N SER A 178 -7.88 -18.56 3.90
CA SER A 178 -8.62 -19.60 3.20
C SER A 178 -10.02 -19.82 3.77
N GLY A 179 -10.19 -19.75 5.08
CA GLY A 179 -11.49 -19.85 5.75
C GLY A 179 -12.43 -18.74 5.33
N PHE A 180 -11.94 -17.51 5.25
CA PHE A 180 -12.72 -16.37 4.78
C PHE A 180 -13.27 -16.56 3.35
N ARG A 181 -12.49 -17.20 2.47
CA ARG A 181 -12.93 -17.51 1.11
C ARG A 181 -14.04 -18.55 1.06
N GLN A 182 -14.05 -19.53 1.99
CA GLN A 182 -15.06 -20.58 2.05
C GLN A 182 -16.40 -20.10 2.60
N VAL A 183 -16.40 -19.12 3.49
CA VAL A 183 -17.66 -18.56 4.07
C VAL A 183 -18.45 -17.75 3.05
N ARG A 184 -17.83 -17.31 1.96
CA ARG A 184 -18.42 -16.41 0.97
C ARG A 184 -18.85 -17.08 -0.34
N THR A 185 -18.63 -18.39 -0.47
CA THR A 185 -19.11 -19.20 -1.60
C THR A 185 -20.45 -19.81 -1.26
#